data_1181e1f3ff8a8188fe51896d52faa51e
#
_entry.id   1181e1f3ff8a8188fe51896d52faa51e
#
_cell.length_a   1.000
_cell.length_b   1.000
_cell.length_c   1.000
_cell.angle_alpha   90.00
_cell.angle_beta   90.00
_cell.angle_gamma   90.00
#
_symmetry.space_group_name_H-M   'P 1'
#
loop_
_entity.id
_entity.type
_entity.pdbx_description
1 polymer ?
#
loop_
_entity_poly.entity_id
_entity_poly.type
_entity_poly.pdbx_seq_one_letter_code
_entity_poly.pdbx_strand_id
1 'polypeptide(L)'
;MSRLRAKLKNIACVVLLCTALALTYMVWSYTMGVSGMGLLRRAFGVEEQETALYPGYEEMSYATRAVTPLSCAVRAETGAGLYGTTDRETASACFEKMGAVLAEALETAEDPSPATSYQWRDALSGTMVFMDFGGKVPLAALARLMGAQPSESMQGAARYVVLAVEDGTAVLYYKSDDRTILRCRTEADAAYLISLAAEQTANGYRFAYEEDLADAREVLLLTPQTSVPEVTEHRVLDTSSESDYDRITKDVLEGFGFNAYMPRVYNESGGTRVYVEEERTLRVYADGHIAFQNPQEETAAGYAPDTEEQTARIAQAAQLAYGILSSYLGDAELFLLEAAYNEETERFCVRFGAECGGIRILGERRAVAVCEFFGGELETAYIDLVTFRRTGANTGIIPAAQALAAAPYTDGFGLYYRADGETVHAGWYVEKE
;
A
#
# COMPACT_ATOMS: atom_id res chain seq x y z
N MET A 1 17.14 59.69 27.15
CA MET A 1 16.23 58.54 27.50
C MET A 1 15.00 58.43 26.62
N SER A 2 14.36 59.51 26.11
CA SER A 2 13.14 59.45 25.30
C SER A 2 13.28 58.73 23.96
N ARG A 3 14.37 58.95 23.22
CA ARG A 3 14.62 58.35 21.90
C ARG A 3 14.85 56.83 21.93
N LEU A 4 15.41 56.30 23.02
CA LEU A 4 15.62 54.86 23.19
C LEU A 4 14.28 54.12 23.44
N ARG A 5 13.42 54.73 24.27
CA ARG A 5 12.05 54.19 24.53
C ARG A 5 11.17 54.19 23.28
N ALA A 6 11.31 55.23 22.42
CA ALA A 6 10.57 55.28 21.15
C ALA A 6 11.05 54.18 20.16
N LYS A 7 12.37 53.95 20.06
CA LYS A 7 12.93 52.85 19.23
C LYS A 7 12.51 51.48 19.74
N LEU A 8 12.53 51.25 21.05
CA LEU A 8 12.08 49.97 21.65
C LEU A 8 10.60 49.73 21.40
N LYS A 9 9.75 50.76 21.50
CA LYS A 9 8.33 50.67 21.22
C LYS A 9 8.06 50.34 19.74
N ASN A 10 8.80 50.96 18.80
CA ASN A 10 8.66 50.65 17.38
C ASN A 10 9.11 49.21 17.03
N ILE A 11 10.19 48.72 17.65
CA ILE A 11 10.64 47.32 17.48
C ILE A 11 9.59 46.36 18.02
N ALA A 12 9.04 46.65 19.20
CA ALA A 12 7.96 45.81 19.78
C ALA A 12 6.71 45.78 18.91
N CYS A 13 6.31 46.93 18.32
CA CYS A 13 5.18 47.00 17.39
C CYS A 13 5.44 46.19 16.10
N VAL A 14 6.65 46.23 15.54
CA VAL A 14 7.02 45.46 14.36
C VAL A 14 7.01 43.94 14.66
N VAL A 15 7.57 43.54 15.81
CA VAL A 15 7.55 42.14 16.22
C VAL A 15 6.12 41.63 16.42
N LEU A 16 5.25 42.41 17.09
CA LEU A 16 3.84 42.05 17.26
C LEU A 16 3.09 41.97 15.93
N LEU A 17 3.36 42.86 15.00
CA LEU A 17 2.76 42.84 13.66
C LEU A 17 3.20 41.57 12.88
N CYS A 18 4.49 41.26 12.91
CA CYS A 18 5.02 40.07 12.26
C CYS A 18 4.44 38.78 12.89
N THR A 19 4.29 38.75 14.22
CA THR A 19 3.70 37.58 14.93
C THR A 19 2.22 37.46 14.58
N ALA A 20 1.47 38.56 14.54
CA ALA A 20 0.07 38.55 14.15
C ALA A 20 -0.12 38.06 12.70
N LEU A 21 0.71 38.55 11.77
CA LEU A 21 0.68 38.11 10.37
C LEU A 21 1.04 36.60 10.25
N ALA A 22 2.04 36.14 11.00
CA ALA A 22 2.41 34.72 11.01
C ALA A 22 1.29 33.83 11.57
N LEU A 23 0.62 34.26 12.65
CA LEU A 23 -0.52 33.53 13.22
C LEU A 23 -1.73 33.54 12.29
N THR A 24 -2.04 34.68 11.66
CA THR A 24 -3.13 34.77 10.68
C THR A 24 -2.84 33.87 9.47
N TYR A 25 -1.60 33.85 9.02
CA TYR A 25 -1.16 32.98 7.95
C TYR A 25 -1.23 31.49 8.34
N MET A 26 -0.81 31.11 9.56
CA MET A 26 -0.97 29.74 10.07
C MET A 26 -2.44 29.31 10.12
N VAL A 27 -3.32 30.15 10.65
CA VAL A 27 -4.76 29.86 10.70
C VAL A 27 -5.33 29.74 9.29
N TRP A 28 -4.94 30.63 8.39
CA TRP A 28 -5.42 30.60 7.00
C TRP A 28 -4.90 29.39 6.22
N SER A 29 -3.62 29.02 6.38
CA SER A 29 -3.06 27.83 5.76
C SER A 29 -3.68 26.53 6.31
N TYR A 30 -4.02 26.51 7.60
CA TYR A 30 -4.71 25.38 8.23
C TYR A 30 -6.16 25.23 7.72
N THR A 31 -6.86 26.35 7.47
CA THR A 31 -8.24 26.33 6.95
C THR A 31 -8.34 26.08 5.45
N MET A 32 -7.29 26.35 4.67
CA MET A 32 -7.30 26.19 3.21
C MET A 32 -6.56 24.94 2.72
N GLY A 33 -6.02 24.10 3.61
CA GLY A 33 -5.29 22.86 3.25
C GLY A 33 -4.00 23.10 2.45
N VAL A 34 -3.53 24.35 2.36
CA VAL A 34 -2.30 24.70 1.62
C VAL A 34 -1.11 24.59 2.55
N SER A 35 -0.16 23.70 2.25
CA SER A 35 1.07 23.59 3.04
C SER A 35 1.85 24.90 2.96
N GLY A 36 1.93 25.61 4.10
CA GLY A 36 2.52 26.95 4.21
C GLY A 36 4.02 27.06 3.85
N MET A 37 4.70 25.93 3.65
CA MET A 37 6.12 25.90 3.25
C MET A 37 6.35 26.29 1.78
N GLY A 38 5.42 26.01 0.89
CA GLY A 38 5.55 26.33 -0.54
C GLY A 38 5.54 27.85 -0.82
N LEU A 39 4.70 28.60 -0.09
CA LEU A 39 4.61 30.06 -0.26
C LEU A 39 5.81 30.81 0.36
N LEU A 40 6.36 30.32 1.46
CA LEU A 40 7.57 30.91 2.05
C LEU A 40 8.81 30.68 1.16
N ARG A 41 8.94 29.52 0.52
CA ARG A 41 10.00 29.26 -0.46
C ARG A 41 9.91 30.18 -1.67
N ARG A 42 8.70 30.45 -2.21
CA ARG A 42 8.49 31.43 -3.28
C ARG A 42 8.86 32.86 -2.88
N ALA A 43 8.52 33.25 -1.66
CA ALA A 43 8.82 34.59 -1.16
C ALA A 43 10.33 34.84 -0.93
N PHE A 44 11.13 33.79 -0.74
CA PHE A 44 12.58 33.87 -0.50
C PHE A 44 13.43 33.57 -1.73
N GLY A 45 12.84 33.47 -2.96
CA GLY A 45 13.58 33.39 -4.21
C GLY A 45 14.44 32.12 -4.38
N VAL A 46 14.03 31.01 -3.77
CA VAL A 46 14.60 29.70 -4.09
C VAL A 46 14.00 29.30 -5.44
N GLU A 47 14.79 29.36 -6.51
CA GLU A 47 14.40 28.94 -7.85
C GLU A 47 13.76 27.56 -7.80
N GLU A 48 12.47 27.50 -8.19
CA GLU A 48 11.80 26.26 -8.47
C GLU A 48 12.46 25.63 -9.70
N GLN A 49 13.22 24.55 -9.52
CA GLN A 49 13.06 23.45 -10.45
C GLN A 49 11.58 23.10 -10.43
N GLU A 50 10.92 23.13 -11.60
CA GLU A 50 9.55 22.67 -11.76
C GLU A 50 9.41 21.28 -11.13
N THR A 51 9.10 21.23 -9.86
CA THR A 51 8.64 20.04 -9.20
C THR A 51 7.22 19.84 -9.69
N ALA A 52 7.05 18.93 -10.64
CA ALA A 52 5.77 18.31 -10.95
C ALA A 52 4.97 18.13 -9.64
N LEU A 53 3.65 18.23 -9.72
CA LEU A 53 2.70 18.03 -8.63
C LEU A 53 2.90 16.66 -7.95
N TYR A 54 3.97 16.54 -7.18
CA TYR A 54 4.15 15.37 -6.32
C TYR A 54 3.19 15.51 -5.14
N PRO A 55 2.45 14.44 -4.83
CA PRO A 55 1.70 14.35 -3.57
C PRO A 55 2.59 14.76 -2.40
N GLY A 56 2.03 15.33 -1.34
CA GLY A 56 2.81 15.78 -0.17
C GLY A 56 3.61 14.63 0.44
N TYR A 57 4.69 14.94 1.17
CA TYR A 57 5.57 13.93 1.77
C TYR A 57 4.81 12.86 2.59
N GLU A 58 3.74 13.24 3.29
CA GLU A 58 2.91 12.31 4.06
C GLU A 58 2.11 11.37 3.15
N GLU A 59 1.54 11.87 2.05
CA GLU A 59 0.79 11.06 1.07
C GLU A 59 1.68 10.01 0.41
N MET A 60 2.88 10.42 -0.01
CA MET A 60 3.87 9.50 -0.56
C MET A 60 4.34 8.46 0.46
N SER A 61 4.45 8.85 1.74
CA SER A 61 4.81 7.93 2.83
C SER A 61 3.77 6.82 3.00
N TYR A 62 2.47 7.15 3.00
CA TYR A 62 1.41 6.14 3.10
C TYR A 62 1.36 5.21 1.88
N ALA A 63 1.51 5.77 0.67
CA ALA A 63 1.56 4.96 -0.55
C ALA A 63 2.76 4.02 -0.56
N THR A 64 3.95 4.50 -0.19
CA THR A 64 5.16 3.68 -0.08
C THR A 64 4.97 2.56 0.94
N ARG A 65 4.36 2.86 2.09
CA ARG A 65 4.03 1.85 3.10
C ARG A 65 3.07 0.80 2.56
N ALA A 66 2.06 1.19 1.79
CA ALA A 66 1.08 0.28 1.20
C ALA A 66 1.68 -0.66 0.14
N VAL A 67 2.73 -0.23 -0.58
CA VAL A 67 3.41 -1.05 -1.59
C VAL A 67 4.66 -1.75 -1.06
N THR A 68 4.89 -1.78 0.25
CA THR A 68 5.96 -2.57 0.86
C THR A 68 5.64 -4.07 0.77
N PRO A 69 6.59 -4.95 0.40
CA PRO A 69 6.34 -6.39 0.30
C PRO A 69 5.88 -7.00 1.63
N LEU A 70 4.98 -7.97 1.56
CA LEU A 70 4.55 -8.77 2.71
C LEU A 70 5.57 -9.85 3.06
N SER A 71 6.29 -10.34 2.06
CA SER A 71 7.36 -11.31 2.26
C SER A 71 8.53 -11.04 1.31
N CYS A 72 9.71 -11.45 1.76
CA CYS A 72 10.96 -11.33 1.02
C CYS A 72 11.74 -12.62 1.15
N ALA A 73 12.45 -13.00 0.09
CA ALA A 73 13.43 -14.07 0.16
C ALA A 73 14.70 -13.70 -0.61
N VAL A 74 15.85 -14.17 -0.10
CA VAL A 74 17.16 -13.87 -0.65
C VAL A 74 17.99 -15.14 -0.72
N ARG A 75 18.64 -15.38 -1.87
CA ARG A 75 19.61 -16.44 -2.07
C ARG A 75 20.92 -15.85 -2.55
N ALA A 76 22.00 -16.20 -1.88
CA ALA A 76 23.31 -15.63 -2.17
C ALA A 76 23.98 -16.24 -3.41
N GLU A 77 23.78 -17.56 -3.62
CA GLU A 77 24.39 -18.29 -4.75
C GLU A 77 23.63 -19.58 -5.04
N THR A 78 23.90 -20.17 -6.20
CA THR A 78 23.31 -21.44 -6.59
C THR A 78 23.66 -22.55 -5.58
N GLY A 79 22.64 -23.25 -5.07
CA GLY A 79 22.77 -24.31 -4.07
C GLY A 79 22.93 -23.82 -2.64
N ALA A 80 22.99 -22.51 -2.39
CA ALA A 80 22.89 -21.96 -1.05
C ALA A 80 21.47 -22.10 -0.50
N GLY A 81 21.36 -22.17 0.82
CA GLY A 81 20.06 -22.12 1.50
C GLY A 81 19.39 -20.75 1.30
N LEU A 82 18.07 -20.72 1.44
CA LEU A 82 17.26 -19.52 1.29
C LEU A 82 17.14 -18.81 2.64
N TYR A 83 17.42 -17.51 2.68
CA TYR A 83 16.88 -16.61 3.69
C TYR A 83 15.47 -16.22 3.27
N GLY A 84 14.52 -16.25 4.19
CA GLY A 84 13.15 -15.81 3.92
C GLY A 84 12.52 -15.16 5.14
N THR A 85 11.54 -14.32 4.90
CA THR A 85 10.70 -13.73 5.94
C THR A 85 9.29 -13.51 5.43
N THR A 86 8.32 -13.81 6.28
CA THR A 86 6.91 -13.41 6.12
C THR A 86 6.50 -12.40 7.18
N ASP A 87 7.43 -11.95 8.00
CA ASP A 87 7.22 -10.86 8.95
C ASP A 87 7.34 -9.52 8.25
N ARG A 88 6.31 -8.70 8.34
CA ARG A 88 6.18 -7.41 7.62
C ARG A 88 7.32 -6.43 7.91
N GLU A 89 7.70 -6.29 9.18
CA GLU A 89 8.76 -5.37 9.58
C GLU A 89 10.11 -5.80 9.00
N THR A 90 10.40 -7.10 9.08
CA THR A 90 11.62 -7.68 8.52
C THR A 90 11.63 -7.62 6.99
N ALA A 91 10.48 -7.84 6.33
CA ALA A 91 10.35 -7.70 4.87
C ALA A 91 10.54 -6.24 4.43
N SER A 92 10.01 -5.28 5.19
CA SER A 92 10.23 -3.85 4.97
C SER A 92 11.71 -3.48 5.06
N ALA A 93 12.41 -3.95 6.09
CA ALA A 93 13.85 -3.70 6.24
C ALA A 93 14.66 -4.33 5.09
N CYS A 94 14.25 -5.50 4.59
CA CYS A 94 14.84 -6.11 3.40
C CYS A 94 14.58 -5.25 2.15
N PHE A 95 13.35 -4.80 1.95
CA PHE A 95 12.95 -3.95 0.83
C PHE A 95 13.71 -2.60 0.83
N GLU A 96 13.87 -1.96 1.99
CA GLU A 96 14.65 -0.73 2.11
C GLU A 96 16.11 -0.90 1.67
N LYS A 97 16.75 -2.01 2.06
CA LYS A 97 18.12 -2.33 1.63
C LYS A 97 18.23 -2.58 0.12
N MET A 98 17.23 -3.25 -0.45
CA MET A 98 17.21 -3.61 -1.88
C MET A 98 16.61 -2.50 -2.76
N GLY A 99 16.01 -1.48 -2.14
CA GLY A 99 15.23 -0.46 -2.82
C GLY A 99 15.98 0.26 -3.94
N ALA A 100 17.23 0.64 -3.71
CA ALA A 100 18.02 1.33 -4.72
C ALA A 100 18.25 0.48 -5.98
N VAL A 101 18.58 -0.82 -5.81
CA VAL A 101 18.81 -1.74 -6.95
C VAL A 101 17.51 -2.05 -7.66
N LEU A 102 16.40 -2.22 -6.94
CA LEU A 102 15.10 -2.44 -7.56
C LEU A 102 14.64 -1.19 -8.32
N ALA A 103 14.82 0.00 -7.75
CA ALA A 103 14.48 1.26 -8.42
C ALA A 103 15.26 1.42 -9.74
N GLU A 104 16.57 1.19 -9.72
CA GLU A 104 17.43 1.20 -10.91
C GLU A 104 17.00 0.13 -11.92
N ALA A 105 16.62 -1.07 -11.45
CA ALA A 105 16.12 -2.12 -12.33
C ALA A 105 14.80 -1.74 -13.02
N LEU A 106 13.87 -1.07 -12.31
CA LEU A 106 12.61 -0.61 -12.89
C LEU A 106 12.80 0.58 -13.85
N GLU A 107 13.80 1.42 -13.59
CA GLU A 107 14.16 2.56 -14.45
C GLU A 107 14.84 2.11 -15.74
N THR A 108 15.69 1.09 -15.68
CA THR A 108 16.52 0.63 -16.81
C THR A 108 15.99 -0.63 -17.49
N ALA A 109 14.82 -1.14 -17.08
CA ALA A 109 14.26 -2.35 -17.64
C ALA A 109 13.95 -2.22 -19.15
N GLU A 110 14.43 -3.15 -19.93
CA GLU A 110 14.26 -3.19 -21.38
C GLU A 110 13.78 -4.57 -21.85
N ASP A 111 13.14 -4.58 -23.02
CA ASP A 111 12.76 -5.78 -23.76
C ASP A 111 12.00 -6.84 -22.93
N PRO A 112 10.85 -6.51 -22.31
CA PRO A 112 10.08 -7.50 -21.58
C PRO A 112 9.69 -8.64 -22.51
N SER A 113 10.10 -9.85 -22.16
CA SER A 113 9.85 -11.04 -22.96
C SER A 113 9.33 -12.17 -22.07
N PRO A 114 8.43 -13.05 -22.57
CA PRO A 114 7.96 -14.18 -21.81
C PRO A 114 9.11 -15.10 -21.39
N ALA A 115 9.21 -15.35 -20.10
CA ALA A 115 10.17 -16.30 -19.55
C ALA A 115 9.60 -17.71 -19.57
N THR A 116 10.43 -18.70 -19.87
CA THR A 116 10.09 -20.10 -19.71
C THR A 116 10.09 -20.49 -18.23
N SER A 117 9.36 -21.55 -17.88
CA SER A 117 9.38 -22.11 -16.51
C SER A 117 10.79 -22.50 -16.06
N TYR A 118 11.65 -22.88 -16.99
CA TYR A 118 13.06 -23.21 -16.72
C TYR A 118 13.84 -21.96 -16.30
N GLN A 119 13.76 -20.88 -17.09
CA GLN A 119 14.44 -19.61 -16.76
C GLN A 119 13.97 -19.05 -15.42
N TRP A 120 12.68 -19.11 -15.16
CA TRP A 120 12.12 -18.68 -13.88
C TRP A 120 12.69 -19.49 -12.70
N ARG A 121 12.72 -20.82 -12.82
CA ARG A 121 13.29 -21.70 -11.79
C ARG A 121 14.80 -21.47 -11.62
N ASP A 122 15.51 -21.26 -12.69
CA ASP A 122 16.95 -20.97 -12.67
C ASP A 122 17.23 -19.65 -11.94
N ALA A 123 16.47 -18.60 -12.24
CA ALA A 123 16.53 -17.31 -11.55
C ALA A 123 16.32 -17.45 -10.04
N LEU A 124 15.32 -18.22 -9.62
CA LEU A 124 15.03 -18.48 -8.20
C LEU A 124 16.08 -19.35 -7.50
N SER A 125 16.83 -20.15 -8.26
CA SER A 125 17.87 -21.05 -7.73
C SER A 125 19.25 -20.40 -7.67
N GLY A 126 19.44 -19.28 -8.36
CA GLY A 126 20.67 -18.50 -8.40
C GLY A 126 20.73 -17.40 -7.31
N THR A 127 21.66 -16.46 -7.51
CA THR A 127 21.69 -15.23 -6.70
C THR A 127 20.47 -14.38 -7.01
N MET A 128 19.62 -14.14 -6.02
CA MET A 128 18.37 -13.40 -6.26
C MET A 128 17.78 -12.77 -4.99
N VAL A 129 16.92 -11.80 -5.22
CA VAL A 129 15.96 -11.27 -4.25
C VAL A 129 14.56 -11.45 -4.81
N PHE A 130 13.70 -12.09 -4.02
CA PHE A 130 12.29 -12.29 -4.30
C PHE A 130 11.45 -11.40 -3.37
N MET A 131 10.40 -10.80 -3.91
CA MET A 131 9.44 -9.96 -3.19
C MET A 131 8.01 -10.35 -3.54
N ASP A 132 7.18 -10.63 -2.52
CA ASP A 132 5.72 -10.80 -2.65
C ASP A 132 5.04 -9.56 -2.05
N PHE A 133 4.42 -8.76 -2.87
CA PHE A 133 3.68 -7.56 -2.45
C PHE A 133 2.29 -7.87 -1.89
N GLY A 134 1.87 -9.12 -1.91
CA GLY A 134 0.54 -9.53 -1.46
C GLY A 134 -0.59 -9.19 -2.44
N GLY A 135 -0.44 -8.14 -3.22
CA GLY A 135 -1.38 -7.68 -4.23
C GLY A 135 -0.70 -7.27 -5.53
N LYS A 136 -1.47 -6.86 -6.52
CA LYS A 136 -0.99 -6.43 -7.83
C LYS A 136 -0.60 -4.96 -7.80
N VAL A 137 0.70 -4.68 -7.73
CA VAL A 137 1.26 -3.32 -7.71
C VAL A 137 1.64 -2.92 -9.14
N PRO A 138 1.12 -1.79 -9.67
CA PRO A 138 1.59 -1.25 -10.95
C PRO A 138 3.08 -0.93 -10.88
N LEU A 139 3.89 -1.58 -11.75
CA LEU A 139 5.36 -1.49 -11.67
C LEU A 139 5.87 -0.08 -11.93
N ALA A 140 5.25 0.65 -12.85
CA ALA A 140 5.59 2.03 -13.12
C ALA A 140 5.29 2.96 -11.93
N ALA A 141 4.17 2.75 -11.22
CA ALA A 141 3.86 3.48 -10.00
C ALA A 141 4.83 3.09 -8.86
N LEU A 142 5.20 1.81 -8.74
CA LEU A 142 6.21 1.34 -7.79
C LEU A 142 7.54 2.06 -7.99
N ALA A 143 8.03 2.17 -9.23
CA ALA A 143 9.26 2.90 -9.54
C ALA A 143 9.18 4.36 -9.06
N ARG A 144 8.08 5.06 -9.37
CA ARG A 144 7.87 6.45 -8.92
C ARG A 144 7.80 6.61 -7.41
N LEU A 145 7.11 5.69 -6.71
CA LEU A 145 7.05 5.68 -5.25
C LEU A 145 8.42 5.42 -4.61
N MET A 146 9.32 4.76 -5.34
CA MET A 146 10.72 4.57 -4.95
C MET A 146 11.64 5.72 -5.40
N GLY A 147 11.11 6.76 -6.04
CA GLY A 147 11.86 7.94 -6.49
C GLY A 147 12.59 7.76 -7.84
N ALA A 148 12.30 6.68 -8.58
CA ALA A 148 12.85 6.42 -9.91
C ALA A 148 11.86 6.80 -11.02
N GLN A 149 12.38 7.07 -12.23
CA GLN A 149 11.56 7.22 -13.42
C GLN A 149 11.35 5.83 -14.05
N PRO A 150 10.10 5.35 -14.20
CA PRO A 150 9.89 4.05 -14.80
C PRO A 150 10.33 4.03 -16.27
N SER A 151 10.94 2.93 -16.69
CA SER A 151 11.16 2.66 -18.10
C SER A 151 9.81 2.62 -18.86
N GLU A 152 9.80 3.08 -20.11
CA GLU A 152 8.62 2.98 -20.98
C GLU A 152 8.15 1.53 -21.19
N SER A 153 9.05 0.57 -20.99
CA SER A 153 8.77 -0.87 -21.05
C SER A 153 8.08 -1.40 -19.79
N MET A 154 8.08 -0.66 -18.66
CA MET A 154 7.50 -1.08 -17.40
C MET A 154 6.00 -0.83 -17.35
N GLN A 155 5.26 -1.61 -18.11
CA GLN A 155 3.81 -1.61 -18.11
C GLN A 155 3.24 -2.82 -17.37
N GLY A 156 2.03 -2.67 -16.86
CA GLY A 156 1.33 -3.71 -16.12
C GLY A 156 1.60 -3.69 -14.61
N ALA A 157 0.99 -4.65 -13.93
CA ALA A 157 1.07 -4.80 -12.48
C ALA A 157 1.59 -6.19 -12.13
N ALA A 158 2.24 -6.33 -10.98
CA ALA A 158 2.75 -7.60 -10.52
C ALA A 158 2.61 -7.77 -9.00
N ARG A 159 2.32 -8.98 -8.57
CA ARG A 159 2.40 -9.38 -7.17
C ARG A 159 3.80 -9.85 -6.81
N TYR A 160 4.42 -10.63 -7.70
CA TYR A 160 5.73 -11.22 -7.48
C TYR A 160 6.77 -10.56 -8.35
N VAL A 161 7.85 -10.10 -7.72
CA VAL A 161 9.00 -9.49 -8.38
C VAL A 161 10.27 -10.22 -7.93
N VAL A 162 11.12 -10.58 -8.88
CA VAL A 162 12.43 -11.19 -8.64
C VAL A 162 13.50 -10.39 -9.35
N LEU A 163 14.51 -10.01 -8.61
CA LEU A 163 15.73 -9.46 -9.18
C LEU A 163 16.82 -10.53 -9.04
N ALA A 164 17.26 -11.09 -10.16
CA ALA A 164 18.21 -12.19 -10.22
C ALA A 164 19.52 -11.76 -10.91
N VAL A 165 20.61 -12.48 -10.65
CA VAL A 165 21.88 -12.29 -11.35
C VAL A 165 22.07 -13.42 -12.35
N GLU A 166 22.14 -13.07 -13.64
CA GLU A 166 22.40 -13.98 -14.74
C GLU A 166 23.64 -13.51 -15.52
N ASP A 167 24.62 -14.37 -15.69
CA ASP A 167 25.87 -14.06 -16.42
C ASP A 167 26.53 -12.74 -15.97
N GLY A 168 26.43 -12.42 -14.69
CA GLY A 168 26.99 -11.19 -14.10
C GLY A 168 26.18 -9.93 -14.33
N THR A 169 24.97 -10.02 -14.86
CA THR A 169 24.03 -8.90 -15.05
C THR A 169 22.79 -9.07 -14.16
N ALA A 170 22.20 -7.96 -13.70
CA ALA A 170 20.92 -8.00 -12.99
C ALA A 170 19.78 -8.12 -13.99
N VAL A 171 18.87 -9.03 -13.74
CA VAL A 171 17.71 -9.32 -14.59
C VAL A 171 16.46 -9.26 -13.74
N LEU A 172 15.46 -8.51 -14.20
CA LEU A 172 14.19 -8.36 -13.54
C LEU A 172 13.19 -9.39 -14.06
N TYR A 173 12.57 -10.12 -13.17
CA TYR A 173 11.43 -10.99 -13.45
C TYR A 173 10.21 -10.53 -12.69
N TYR A 174 9.04 -10.62 -13.33
CA TYR A 174 7.76 -10.38 -12.67
C TYR A 174 6.65 -11.21 -13.32
N LYS A 175 5.64 -11.54 -12.53
CA LYS A 175 4.45 -12.26 -13.02
C LYS A 175 3.37 -11.23 -13.34
N SER A 176 3.02 -11.11 -14.62
CA SER A 176 2.01 -10.17 -15.12
C SER A 176 0.57 -10.65 -14.86
N ASP A 177 -0.40 -9.79 -15.16
CA ASP A 177 -1.84 -10.04 -14.92
C ASP A 177 -2.40 -11.25 -15.68
N ASP A 178 -1.86 -11.55 -16.86
CA ASP A 178 -2.23 -12.72 -17.66
C ASP A 178 -1.56 -14.02 -17.19
N ARG A 179 -0.92 -13.98 -16.02
CA ARG A 179 -0.13 -15.08 -15.44
C ARG A 179 1.15 -15.40 -16.20
N THR A 180 1.53 -14.61 -17.19
CA THR A 180 2.80 -14.75 -17.90
C THR A 180 3.93 -14.22 -17.03
N ILE A 181 4.99 -14.97 -16.90
CA ILE A 181 6.23 -14.49 -16.30
C ILE A 181 7.00 -13.73 -17.35
N LEU A 182 7.28 -12.46 -17.08
CA LEU A 182 8.09 -11.62 -17.95
C LEU A 182 9.50 -11.48 -17.38
N ARG A 183 10.46 -11.40 -18.29
CA ARG A 183 11.88 -11.22 -18.04
C ARG A 183 12.36 -9.97 -18.77
N CYS A 184 13.03 -9.07 -18.04
CA CYS A 184 13.60 -7.83 -18.58
C CYS A 184 15.09 -7.77 -18.30
N ARG A 185 15.85 -7.28 -19.26
CA ARG A 185 17.24 -6.87 -19.02
C ARG A 185 17.25 -5.57 -18.24
N THR A 186 18.24 -5.36 -17.39
CA THR A 186 18.41 -4.12 -16.65
C THR A 186 19.87 -3.71 -16.62
N GLU A 187 20.13 -2.45 -16.31
CA GLU A 187 21.48 -1.93 -16.05
C GLU A 187 21.79 -1.84 -14.55
N ALA A 188 20.90 -2.38 -13.69
CA ALA A 188 21.06 -2.36 -12.25
C ALA A 188 22.35 -3.06 -11.79
N ASP A 189 22.96 -2.56 -10.71
CA ASP A 189 24.26 -3.04 -10.22
C ASP A 189 24.18 -4.47 -9.66
N ALA A 190 24.53 -5.45 -10.50
CA ALA A 190 24.58 -6.86 -10.13
C ALA A 190 25.63 -7.14 -9.03
N ALA A 191 26.73 -6.42 -8.97
CA ALA A 191 27.75 -6.64 -7.95
C ALA A 191 27.25 -6.18 -6.57
N TYR A 192 26.51 -5.08 -6.55
CA TYR A 192 25.86 -4.62 -5.33
C TYR A 192 24.76 -5.61 -4.88
N LEU A 193 23.93 -6.12 -5.79
CA LEU A 193 22.95 -7.16 -5.49
C LEU A 193 23.59 -8.42 -4.89
N ILE A 194 24.71 -8.90 -5.46
CA ILE A 194 25.48 -10.04 -4.93
C ILE A 194 25.95 -9.75 -3.49
N SER A 195 26.48 -8.55 -3.24
CA SER A 195 26.99 -8.19 -1.93
C SER A 195 25.90 -8.17 -0.87
N LEU A 196 24.72 -7.60 -1.21
CA LEU A 196 23.55 -7.60 -0.32
C LEU A 196 23.01 -9.00 -0.04
N ALA A 197 22.96 -9.85 -1.07
CA ALA A 197 22.54 -11.24 -0.92
C ALA A 197 23.48 -12.06 -0.03
N ALA A 198 24.79 -11.82 -0.12
CA ALA A 198 25.80 -12.51 0.67
C ALA A 198 25.75 -12.15 2.19
N GLU A 199 25.12 -11.03 2.56
CA GLU A 199 24.91 -10.65 3.96
C GLU A 199 23.84 -11.53 4.66
N GLN A 200 23.00 -12.23 3.89
CA GLN A 200 21.88 -12.97 4.42
C GLN A 200 22.27 -14.40 4.78
N THR A 201 21.80 -14.87 5.95
CA THR A 201 22.03 -16.23 6.41
C THR A 201 20.74 -17.04 6.25
N ALA A 202 20.84 -18.20 5.59
CA ALA A 202 19.71 -19.11 5.40
C ALA A 202 19.03 -19.46 6.74
N ASN A 203 17.69 -19.46 6.75
CA ASN A 203 16.90 -19.60 7.97
C ASN A 203 15.77 -20.67 7.85
N GLY A 204 15.88 -21.56 6.87
CA GLY A 204 14.98 -22.70 6.71
C GLY A 204 13.76 -22.45 5.84
N TYR A 205 13.57 -21.27 5.29
CA TYR A 205 12.58 -21.02 4.24
C TYR A 205 12.97 -21.75 2.96
N ARG A 206 11.97 -22.11 2.16
CA ARG A 206 12.12 -22.77 0.85
C ARG A 206 11.02 -22.29 -0.09
N PHE A 207 11.24 -22.43 -1.38
CA PHE A 207 10.15 -22.31 -2.34
C PHE A 207 9.44 -23.66 -2.53
N ALA A 208 8.14 -23.63 -2.83
CA ALA A 208 7.34 -24.84 -3.02
C ALA A 208 7.88 -25.75 -4.14
N TYR A 209 8.46 -25.18 -5.19
CA TYR A 209 9.05 -25.98 -6.28
C TYR A 209 10.26 -26.83 -5.85
N GLU A 210 10.94 -26.48 -4.77
CA GLU A 210 12.08 -27.23 -4.23
C GLU A 210 11.66 -28.54 -3.54
N GLU A 211 10.37 -28.66 -3.22
CA GLU A 211 9.77 -29.86 -2.60
C GLU A 211 9.16 -30.81 -3.65
N ASP A 212 9.35 -30.58 -4.96
CA ASP A 212 8.73 -31.33 -6.07
C ASP A 212 7.19 -31.43 -6.01
N LEU A 213 6.55 -30.53 -5.24
CA LEU A 213 5.12 -30.54 -4.96
C LEU A 213 4.32 -29.50 -5.75
N ALA A 214 5.00 -28.55 -6.42
CA ALA A 214 4.35 -27.47 -7.17
C ALA A 214 5.04 -27.21 -8.52
N ASP A 215 4.27 -26.66 -9.47
CA ASP A 215 4.83 -26.17 -10.73
C ASP A 215 5.72 -24.93 -10.45
N ALA A 216 6.80 -24.78 -11.22
CA ALA A 216 7.72 -23.67 -11.12
C ALA A 216 7.08 -22.29 -11.33
N ARG A 217 5.90 -22.22 -11.96
CA ARG A 217 5.14 -21.00 -12.16
C ARG A 217 4.52 -20.44 -10.89
N GLU A 218 4.32 -21.28 -9.87
CA GLU A 218 3.82 -20.84 -8.58
C GLU A 218 4.99 -20.62 -7.62
N VAL A 219 5.19 -19.36 -7.23
CA VAL A 219 6.20 -19.01 -6.24
C VAL A 219 5.54 -18.86 -4.90
N LEU A 220 5.41 -19.96 -4.20
CA LEU A 220 4.97 -19.98 -2.82
C LEU A 220 6.20 -20.11 -1.92
N LEU A 221 6.42 -19.11 -1.07
CA LEU A 221 7.44 -19.15 -0.05
C LEU A 221 6.94 -19.98 1.14
N LEU A 222 7.56 -21.13 1.38
CA LEU A 222 7.22 -22.01 2.48
C LEU A 222 7.93 -21.57 3.75
N THR A 223 7.15 -21.20 4.76
CA THR A 223 7.67 -20.87 6.08
C THR A 223 8.05 -22.14 6.86
N PRO A 224 9.17 -22.15 7.61
CA PRO A 224 9.49 -23.22 8.54
C PRO A 224 8.64 -23.18 9.81
N GLN A 225 7.85 -22.14 10.03
CA GLN A 225 7.01 -21.97 11.21
C GLN A 225 5.85 -22.98 11.22
N THR A 226 5.54 -23.47 12.41
CA THR A 226 4.41 -24.38 12.67
C THR A 226 3.33 -23.75 13.54
N SER A 227 3.48 -22.47 13.88
CA SER A 227 2.49 -21.70 14.59
C SER A 227 2.59 -20.23 14.20
N VAL A 228 1.47 -19.51 14.27
CA VAL A 228 1.35 -18.08 14.01
C VAL A 228 0.57 -17.41 15.13
N PRO A 229 0.68 -16.09 15.32
CA PRO A 229 -0.12 -15.36 16.30
C PRO A 229 -1.61 -15.61 16.10
N GLU A 230 -2.33 -15.79 17.20
CA GLU A 230 -3.78 -15.82 17.16
C GLU A 230 -4.32 -14.38 17.05
N VAL A 231 -5.26 -14.16 16.13
CA VAL A 231 -5.85 -12.85 15.83
C VAL A 231 -7.36 -12.91 16.06
N THR A 232 -7.93 -11.86 16.61
CA THR A 232 -9.39 -11.65 16.72
C THR A 232 -9.81 -10.46 15.88
N GLU A 233 -11.04 -10.53 15.35
CA GLU A 233 -11.69 -9.41 14.65
C GLU A 233 -12.74 -8.76 15.55
N HIS A 234 -12.77 -7.43 15.58
CA HIS A 234 -13.79 -6.67 16.29
C HIS A 234 -14.30 -5.54 15.40
N ARG A 235 -15.61 -5.39 15.30
CA ARG A 235 -16.21 -4.24 14.65
C ARG A 235 -15.96 -2.99 15.49
N VAL A 236 -15.52 -1.91 14.85
CA VAL A 236 -15.17 -0.67 15.53
C VAL A 236 -16.41 0.10 15.96
N LEU A 237 -17.46 0.09 15.13
CA LEU A 237 -18.72 0.77 15.45
C LEU A 237 -19.55 -0.09 16.40
N ASP A 238 -19.56 0.31 17.67
CA ASP A 238 -20.54 -0.17 18.64
C ASP A 238 -21.70 0.83 18.71
N THR A 239 -22.83 0.46 18.13
CA THR A 239 -24.06 1.29 18.14
C THR A 239 -24.69 1.39 19.51
N SER A 240 -24.25 0.63 20.52
CA SER A 240 -24.68 0.70 21.89
C SER A 240 -24.07 1.90 22.65
N SER A 241 -22.94 2.45 22.18
CA SER A 241 -22.26 3.62 22.74
C SER A 241 -22.40 4.82 21.79
N GLU A 242 -23.39 5.68 22.04
CA GLU A 242 -23.64 6.87 21.21
C GLU A 242 -22.42 7.81 21.14
N SER A 243 -21.70 7.97 22.26
CA SER A 243 -20.52 8.84 22.32
C SER A 243 -19.34 8.31 21.44
N ASP A 244 -19.13 7.00 21.42
CA ASP A 244 -18.09 6.40 20.58
C ASP A 244 -18.48 6.43 19.10
N TYR A 245 -19.75 6.16 18.81
CA TYR A 245 -20.28 6.28 17.48
C TYR A 245 -20.11 7.70 16.91
N ASP A 246 -20.46 8.72 17.68
CA ASP A 246 -20.35 10.12 17.24
C ASP A 246 -18.87 10.54 17.06
N ARG A 247 -17.96 10.08 17.92
CA ARG A 247 -16.52 10.34 17.78
C ARG A 247 -15.97 9.72 16.50
N ILE A 248 -16.22 8.43 16.29
CA ILE A 248 -15.75 7.69 15.10
C ILE A 248 -16.33 8.31 13.83
N THR A 249 -17.62 8.63 13.84
CA THR A 249 -18.28 9.26 12.70
C THR A 249 -17.68 10.63 12.39
N LYS A 250 -17.30 11.41 13.41
CA LYS A 250 -16.63 12.68 13.22
C LYS A 250 -15.28 12.51 12.51
N ASP A 251 -14.45 11.57 12.97
CA ASP A 251 -13.16 11.28 12.36
C ASP A 251 -13.32 10.88 10.88
N VAL A 252 -14.35 10.07 10.57
CA VAL A 252 -14.68 9.66 9.21
C VAL A 252 -15.14 10.85 8.35
N LEU A 253 -16.03 11.71 8.87
CA LEU A 253 -16.48 12.91 8.18
C LEU A 253 -15.32 13.84 7.85
N GLU A 254 -14.42 14.08 8.81
CA GLU A 254 -13.23 14.89 8.62
C GLU A 254 -12.30 14.27 7.57
N GLY A 255 -12.13 12.93 7.57
CA GLY A 255 -11.33 12.20 6.58
C GLY A 255 -11.84 12.37 5.14
N PHE A 256 -13.16 12.45 4.95
CA PHE A 256 -13.78 12.73 3.64
C PHE A 256 -13.99 14.23 3.36
N GLY A 257 -13.51 15.13 4.23
CA GLY A 257 -13.61 16.57 4.07
C GLY A 257 -15.03 17.12 4.23
N PHE A 258 -15.90 16.44 5.00
CA PHE A 258 -17.21 16.96 5.39
C PHE A 258 -17.08 17.90 6.60
N ASN A 259 -18.01 18.85 6.70
CA ASN A 259 -18.13 19.65 7.90
C ASN A 259 -18.70 18.81 9.07
N ALA A 260 -17.82 18.26 9.89
CA ALA A 260 -18.19 17.40 11.00
C ALA A 260 -18.92 18.13 12.15
N TYR A 261 -18.91 19.48 12.19
CA TYR A 261 -19.53 20.26 13.27
C TYR A 261 -21.01 20.59 13.02
N MET A 262 -21.41 20.66 11.75
CA MET A 262 -22.80 20.97 11.37
C MET A 262 -23.29 20.10 10.21
N PRO A 263 -23.23 18.75 10.35
CA PRO A 263 -23.58 17.88 9.25
C PRO A 263 -25.11 17.86 9.03
N ARG A 264 -25.52 17.82 7.77
CA ARG A 264 -26.90 17.43 7.44
C ARG A 264 -26.98 15.91 7.51
N VAL A 265 -27.75 15.38 8.45
CA VAL A 265 -27.84 13.94 8.69
C VAL A 265 -29.28 13.44 8.51
N TYR A 266 -29.42 12.30 7.87
CA TYR A 266 -30.66 11.54 7.74
C TYR A 266 -30.42 10.14 8.26
N ASN A 267 -31.45 9.56 8.91
CA ASN A 267 -31.41 8.18 9.34
C ASN A 267 -32.21 7.32 8.36
N GLU A 268 -31.58 6.32 7.80
CA GLU A 268 -32.22 5.27 7.00
C GLU A 268 -32.60 4.06 7.88
N SER A 269 -33.37 3.13 7.32
CA SER A 269 -33.71 1.87 7.99
C SER A 269 -32.45 1.05 8.27
N GLY A 270 -32.44 0.28 9.38
CA GLY A 270 -31.29 -0.54 9.76
C GLY A 270 -30.19 0.20 10.49
N GLY A 271 -30.44 1.44 10.97
CA GLY A 271 -29.45 2.20 11.76
C GLY A 271 -28.39 2.92 10.93
N THR A 272 -28.54 2.98 9.61
CA THR A 272 -27.61 3.70 8.73
C THR A 272 -27.82 5.21 8.87
N ARG A 273 -26.76 5.96 9.08
CA ARG A 273 -26.76 7.42 9.04
C ARG A 273 -26.18 7.90 7.70
N VAL A 274 -26.90 8.83 7.04
CA VAL A 274 -26.52 9.43 5.77
C VAL A 274 -26.22 10.89 5.99
N TYR A 275 -25.01 11.29 5.69
CA TYR A 275 -24.52 12.65 5.74
C TYR A 275 -24.49 13.22 4.32
N VAL A 276 -25.00 14.44 4.16
CA VAL A 276 -25.10 15.10 2.86
C VAL A 276 -24.49 16.48 2.92
N GLU A 277 -23.58 16.77 2.02
CA GLU A 277 -22.99 18.09 1.84
C GLU A 277 -22.88 18.36 0.34
N GLU A 278 -23.62 19.39 -0.12
CA GLU A 278 -23.78 19.67 -1.55
C GLU A 278 -24.31 18.44 -2.30
N GLU A 279 -23.56 17.90 -3.25
CA GLU A 279 -23.91 16.68 -4.00
C GLU A 279 -23.28 15.42 -3.43
N ARG A 280 -22.36 15.57 -2.45
CA ARG A 280 -21.65 14.46 -1.83
C ARG A 280 -22.49 13.80 -0.75
N THR A 281 -22.41 12.48 -0.68
CA THR A 281 -23.06 11.69 0.37
C THR A 281 -22.07 10.74 1.04
N LEU A 282 -22.21 10.61 2.37
CA LEU A 282 -21.46 9.64 3.15
C LEU A 282 -22.45 8.81 3.98
N ARG A 283 -22.46 7.50 3.77
CA ARG A 283 -23.26 6.54 4.53
C ARG A 283 -22.39 5.83 5.54
N VAL A 284 -22.80 5.86 6.79
CA VAL A 284 -22.19 5.10 7.89
C VAL A 284 -23.19 4.05 8.35
N TYR A 285 -22.89 2.79 8.02
CA TYR A 285 -23.74 1.65 8.33
C TYR A 285 -23.51 1.17 9.76
N ALA A 286 -24.54 0.60 10.37
CA ALA A 286 -24.49 0.10 11.76
C ALA A 286 -23.48 -1.05 11.95
N ASP A 287 -23.14 -1.76 10.87
CA ASP A 287 -22.19 -2.86 10.87
C ASP A 287 -20.72 -2.43 10.65
N GLY A 288 -20.45 -1.12 10.64
CA GLY A 288 -19.10 -0.57 10.49
C GLY A 288 -18.69 -0.28 9.05
N HIS A 289 -19.56 -0.48 8.09
CA HIS A 289 -19.29 -0.11 6.71
C HIS A 289 -19.47 1.38 6.49
N ILE A 290 -18.64 1.95 5.61
CA ILE A 290 -18.73 3.33 5.17
C ILE A 290 -18.77 3.34 3.65
N ALA A 291 -19.70 4.12 3.08
CA ALA A 291 -19.78 4.35 1.66
C ALA A 291 -19.85 5.85 1.37
N PHE A 292 -18.88 6.34 0.63
CA PHE A 292 -18.82 7.71 0.12
C PHE A 292 -19.22 7.73 -1.34
N GLN A 293 -19.94 8.76 -1.75
CA GLN A 293 -20.31 9.03 -3.13
C GLN A 293 -20.21 10.52 -3.41
N ASN A 294 -19.56 10.86 -4.52
CA ASN A 294 -19.43 12.20 -5.07
C ASN A 294 -19.75 12.10 -6.57
N PRO A 295 -21.02 12.25 -6.97
CA PRO A 295 -21.39 12.17 -8.38
C PRO A 295 -20.61 13.18 -9.19
N GLN A 296 -19.95 12.72 -10.23
CA GLN A 296 -19.21 13.58 -11.15
C GLN A 296 -20.06 13.83 -12.41
N GLU A 297 -20.00 15.05 -12.95
CA GLU A 297 -20.52 15.31 -14.28
C GLU A 297 -19.69 14.53 -15.31
N GLU A 298 -20.31 14.15 -16.44
CA GLU A 298 -19.66 13.43 -17.52
C GLU A 298 -18.36 14.15 -17.95
N THR A 299 -17.22 13.51 -17.74
CA THR A 299 -15.94 13.96 -18.28
C THR A 299 -15.80 13.55 -19.74
N ALA A 300 -14.85 14.15 -20.44
CA ALA A 300 -14.58 13.80 -21.84
C ALA A 300 -14.32 12.30 -21.97
N ALA A 301 -15.09 11.61 -22.80
CA ALA A 301 -14.96 10.17 -23.03
C ALA A 301 -13.52 9.81 -23.45
N GLY A 302 -12.98 8.73 -22.87
CA GLY A 302 -11.66 8.20 -23.22
C GLY A 302 -10.49 8.73 -22.35
N TYR A 303 -10.77 9.31 -21.18
CA TYR A 303 -9.70 9.66 -20.22
C TYR A 303 -9.16 8.39 -19.54
N ALA A 304 -7.91 8.05 -19.85
CA ALA A 304 -7.15 7.04 -19.13
C ALA A 304 -5.97 7.72 -18.40
N PRO A 305 -5.81 7.52 -17.08
CA PRO A 305 -4.74 8.17 -16.32
C PRO A 305 -3.38 7.65 -16.76
N ASP A 306 -2.44 8.56 -16.98
CA ASP A 306 -1.04 8.20 -17.19
C ASP A 306 -0.37 7.70 -15.88
N THR A 307 0.89 7.29 -15.95
CA THR A 307 1.61 6.75 -14.79
C THR A 307 1.70 7.74 -13.62
N GLU A 308 1.85 9.02 -13.91
CA GLU A 308 1.95 10.06 -12.88
C GLU A 308 0.61 10.23 -12.15
N GLU A 309 -0.47 10.30 -12.90
CA GLU A 309 -1.82 10.36 -12.36
C GLU A 309 -2.19 9.09 -11.59
N GLN A 310 -1.87 7.89 -12.12
CA GLN A 310 -2.06 6.63 -11.39
C GLN A 310 -1.33 6.64 -10.05
N THR A 311 -0.07 7.08 -10.03
CA THR A 311 0.72 7.19 -8.80
C THR A 311 0.09 8.18 -7.82
N ALA A 312 -0.36 9.33 -8.31
CA ALA A 312 -1.04 10.33 -7.49
C ALA A 312 -2.37 9.80 -6.90
N ARG A 313 -3.16 9.03 -7.70
CA ARG A 313 -4.42 8.41 -7.20
C ARG A 313 -4.16 7.31 -6.17
N ILE A 314 -3.11 6.51 -6.34
CA ILE A 314 -2.70 5.54 -5.32
C ILE A 314 -2.31 6.27 -4.03
N ALA A 315 -1.56 7.38 -4.11
CA ALA A 315 -1.17 8.15 -2.94
C ALA A 315 -2.37 8.80 -2.24
N GLN A 316 -3.31 9.37 -2.99
CA GLN A 316 -4.54 9.94 -2.45
C GLN A 316 -5.42 8.89 -1.77
N ALA A 317 -5.59 7.73 -2.41
CA ALA A 317 -6.34 6.61 -1.85
C ALA A 317 -5.68 6.06 -0.57
N ALA A 318 -4.34 5.94 -0.55
CA ALA A 318 -3.58 5.52 0.61
C ALA A 318 -3.73 6.51 1.77
N GLN A 319 -3.62 7.81 1.50
CA GLN A 319 -3.83 8.85 2.51
C GLN A 319 -5.23 8.76 3.12
N LEU A 320 -6.27 8.61 2.30
CA LEU A 320 -7.64 8.47 2.77
C LEU A 320 -7.80 7.21 3.63
N ALA A 321 -7.35 6.05 3.13
CA ALA A 321 -7.48 4.78 3.82
C ALA A 321 -6.70 4.76 5.15
N TYR A 322 -5.43 5.19 5.15
CA TYR A 322 -4.63 5.27 6.38
C TYR A 322 -5.14 6.36 7.33
N GLY A 323 -5.55 7.52 6.81
CA GLY A 323 -6.09 8.61 7.62
C GLY A 323 -7.30 8.16 8.46
N ILE A 324 -8.18 7.33 7.89
CA ILE A 324 -9.36 6.82 8.58
C ILE A 324 -9.02 5.55 9.39
N LEU A 325 -8.33 4.58 8.78
CA LEU A 325 -8.18 3.24 9.35
C LEU A 325 -7.03 3.10 10.35
N SER A 326 -5.95 3.91 10.27
CA SER A 326 -4.76 3.73 11.11
C SER A 326 -5.06 3.71 12.62
N SER A 327 -6.08 4.44 13.06
CA SER A 327 -6.51 4.47 14.46
C SER A 327 -7.37 3.27 14.86
N TYR A 328 -7.82 2.48 13.91
CA TYR A 328 -8.82 1.43 14.14
C TYR A 328 -8.36 0.03 13.79
N LEU A 329 -7.43 -0.16 12.86
CA LEU A 329 -6.96 -1.48 12.42
C LEU A 329 -6.33 -2.34 13.52
N GLY A 330 -5.87 -1.74 14.62
CA GLY A 330 -5.23 -2.46 15.73
C GLY A 330 -3.82 -2.93 15.36
N ASP A 331 -3.60 -4.26 15.36
CA ASP A 331 -2.31 -4.86 15.01
C ASP A 331 -2.17 -5.19 13.52
N ALA A 332 -3.20 -4.89 12.71
CA ALA A 332 -3.14 -5.07 11.26
C ALA A 332 -2.63 -3.82 10.55
N GLU A 333 -2.10 -4.05 9.35
CA GLU A 333 -1.65 -3.00 8.45
C GLU A 333 -2.31 -3.13 7.07
N LEU A 334 -2.34 -2.02 6.33
CA LEU A 334 -2.81 -2.00 4.95
C LEU A 334 -1.70 -2.41 3.98
N PHE A 335 -2.08 -3.08 2.90
CA PHE A 335 -1.24 -3.27 1.73
C PHE A 335 -2.05 -3.00 0.47
N LEU A 336 -1.37 -2.57 -0.61
CA LEU A 336 -2.03 -2.37 -1.90
C LEU A 336 -2.40 -3.73 -2.48
N LEU A 337 -3.71 -3.99 -2.56
CA LEU A 337 -4.24 -5.23 -3.13
C LEU A 337 -4.28 -5.16 -4.66
N GLU A 338 -4.73 -4.01 -5.20
CA GLU A 338 -4.84 -3.77 -6.63
C GLU A 338 -4.96 -2.27 -6.91
N ALA A 339 -4.38 -1.82 -8.02
CA ALA A 339 -4.67 -0.53 -8.59
C ALA A 339 -4.74 -0.69 -10.11
N ALA A 340 -5.92 -0.44 -10.70
CA ALA A 340 -6.17 -0.70 -12.10
C ALA A 340 -7.19 0.28 -12.69
N TYR A 341 -6.99 0.63 -13.96
CA TYR A 341 -7.96 1.35 -14.75
C TYR A 341 -8.90 0.36 -15.46
N ASN A 342 -10.20 0.61 -15.37
CA ASN A 342 -11.20 -0.16 -16.05
C ASN A 342 -11.73 0.65 -17.26
N GLU A 343 -11.43 0.19 -18.46
CA GLU A 343 -11.81 0.85 -19.72
C GLU A 343 -13.35 0.89 -19.93
N GLU A 344 -14.09 -0.12 -19.45
CA GLU A 344 -15.55 -0.17 -19.62
C GLU A 344 -16.28 0.86 -18.76
N THR A 345 -15.76 1.12 -17.55
CA THR A 345 -16.35 2.08 -16.60
C THR A 345 -15.63 3.42 -16.59
N GLU A 346 -14.50 3.54 -17.29
CA GLU A 346 -13.61 4.70 -17.29
C GLU A 346 -13.16 5.11 -15.87
N ARG A 347 -13.03 4.15 -14.97
CA ARG A 347 -12.65 4.38 -13.56
C ARG A 347 -11.29 3.79 -13.23
N PHE A 348 -10.49 4.54 -12.48
CA PHE A 348 -9.29 4.03 -11.85
C PHE A 348 -9.64 3.58 -10.43
N CYS A 349 -9.50 2.30 -10.17
CA CYS A 349 -9.86 1.68 -8.90
C CYS A 349 -8.60 1.32 -8.10
N VAL A 350 -8.54 1.76 -6.84
CA VAL A 350 -7.47 1.42 -5.89
C VAL A 350 -8.08 0.65 -4.73
N ARG A 351 -7.53 -0.54 -4.43
CA ARG A 351 -8.01 -1.44 -3.39
C ARG A 351 -6.91 -1.74 -2.39
N PHE A 352 -7.25 -1.71 -1.10
CA PHE A 352 -6.34 -2.10 -0.02
C PHE A 352 -6.88 -3.32 0.70
N GLY A 353 -6.00 -4.30 0.93
CA GLY A 353 -6.23 -5.42 1.83
C GLY A 353 -5.66 -5.13 3.22
N ALA A 354 -6.02 -5.96 4.20
CA ALA A 354 -5.41 -5.98 5.52
C ALA A 354 -4.51 -7.20 5.68
N GLU A 355 -3.43 -7.02 6.44
CA GLU A 355 -2.52 -8.10 6.84
C GLU A 355 -2.17 -7.96 8.32
N CYS A 356 -1.75 -9.04 8.95
CA CYS A 356 -1.24 -9.03 10.32
C CYS A 356 0.06 -9.83 10.40
N GLY A 357 1.19 -9.12 10.58
CA GLY A 357 2.51 -9.73 10.60
C GLY A 357 2.92 -10.42 9.29
N GLY A 358 2.58 -9.81 8.16
CA GLY A 358 2.88 -10.31 6.82
C GLY A 358 1.91 -11.38 6.31
N ILE A 359 0.95 -11.82 7.12
CA ILE A 359 -0.08 -12.79 6.72
C ILE A 359 -1.35 -12.04 6.35
N ARG A 360 -1.80 -12.17 5.11
CA ARG A 360 -3.01 -11.53 4.59
C ARG A 360 -4.27 -12.00 5.32
N ILE A 361 -5.19 -11.06 5.53
CA ILE A 361 -6.50 -11.34 6.12
C ILE A 361 -7.53 -11.44 4.99
N LEU A 362 -8.19 -12.59 4.89
CA LEU A 362 -9.29 -12.82 3.97
C LEU A 362 -10.60 -12.65 4.74
N GLY A 363 -11.27 -11.50 4.56
CA GLY A 363 -12.62 -11.24 5.08
C GLY A 363 -13.70 -11.65 4.08
N GLU A 364 -14.96 -11.32 4.38
CA GLU A 364 -16.08 -11.47 3.44
C GLU A 364 -15.84 -10.68 2.16
N ARG A 365 -15.22 -9.51 2.27
CA ARG A 365 -14.73 -8.70 1.16
C ARG A 365 -13.21 -8.77 1.15
N ARG A 366 -12.62 -8.93 -0.04
CA ARG A 366 -11.16 -9.01 -0.20
C ARG A 366 -10.45 -7.73 0.22
N ALA A 367 -11.11 -6.58 0.07
CA ALA A 367 -10.57 -5.26 0.34
C ALA A 367 -11.25 -4.65 1.57
N VAL A 368 -10.45 -4.04 2.47
CA VAL A 368 -10.93 -3.24 3.60
C VAL A 368 -11.13 -1.77 3.23
N ALA A 369 -10.53 -1.33 2.13
CA ALA A 369 -10.78 -0.02 1.55
C ALA A 369 -10.74 -0.11 0.02
N VAL A 370 -11.67 0.57 -0.63
CA VAL A 370 -11.76 0.70 -2.09
C VAL A 370 -12.01 2.17 -2.42
N CYS A 371 -11.24 2.74 -3.33
CA CYS A 371 -11.41 4.09 -3.84
C CYS A 371 -11.51 4.03 -5.36
N GLU A 372 -12.55 4.65 -5.93
CA GLU A 372 -12.74 4.74 -7.37
C GLU A 372 -12.70 6.20 -7.80
N PHE A 373 -11.89 6.46 -8.80
CA PHE A 373 -11.67 7.79 -9.37
C PHE A 373 -12.23 7.85 -10.78
N PHE A 374 -12.99 8.91 -11.07
CA PHE A 374 -13.51 9.21 -12.39
C PHE A 374 -13.03 10.60 -12.80
N GLY A 375 -12.50 10.75 -14.02
CA GLY A 375 -11.95 12.02 -14.49
C GLY A 375 -10.87 12.62 -13.58
N GLY A 376 -10.19 11.78 -12.78
CA GLY A 376 -9.17 12.23 -11.85
C GLY A 376 -9.68 12.63 -10.45
N GLU A 377 -10.99 12.65 -10.20
CA GLU A 377 -11.60 12.95 -8.90
C GLU A 377 -12.11 11.69 -8.20
N LEU A 378 -12.08 11.69 -6.86
CA LEU A 378 -12.66 10.60 -6.07
C LEU A 378 -14.19 10.61 -6.23
N GLU A 379 -14.73 9.60 -6.91
CA GLU A 379 -16.17 9.44 -7.12
C GLU A 379 -16.81 8.58 -6.04
N THR A 380 -16.23 7.41 -5.76
CA THR A 380 -16.73 6.52 -4.71
C THR A 380 -15.60 6.05 -3.81
N ALA A 381 -15.93 5.86 -2.53
CA ALA A 381 -15.05 5.12 -1.63
C ALA A 381 -15.88 4.21 -0.73
N TYR A 382 -15.32 3.06 -0.43
CA TYR A 382 -15.85 2.07 0.49
C TYR A 382 -14.78 1.73 1.53
N ILE A 383 -15.12 1.79 2.82
CA ILE A 383 -14.19 1.49 3.91
C ILE A 383 -14.89 0.60 4.94
N ASP A 384 -14.20 -0.45 5.39
CA ASP A 384 -14.61 -1.32 6.47
C ASP A 384 -13.91 -0.89 7.78
N LEU A 385 -14.67 -0.42 8.76
CA LEU A 385 -14.15 -0.12 10.10
C LEU A 385 -14.08 -1.39 10.92
N VAL A 386 -12.94 -2.05 10.85
CA VAL A 386 -12.66 -3.30 11.55
C VAL A 386 -11.32 -3.21 12.28
N THR A 387 -11.23 -3.81 13.46
CA THR A 387 -10.00 -3.90 14.27
C THR A 387 -9.55 -5.35 14.32
N PHE A 388 -8.29 -5.60 14.02
CA PHE A 388 -7.65 -6.89 14.21
C PHE A 388 -6.67 -6.81 15.39
N ARG A 389 -6.76 -7.73 16.34
CA ARG A 389 -5.89 -7.73 17.53
C ARG A 389 -5.26 -9.09 17.74
N ARG A 390 -3.97 -9.10 18.04
CA ARG A 390 -3.26 -10.29 18.49
C ARG A 390 -3.64 -10.58 19.94
N THR A 391 -4.04 -11.82 20.22
CA THR A 391 -4.43 -12.21 21.59
C THR A 391 -3.24 -12.41 22.53
N GLY A 392 -2.01 -12.44 21.99
CA GLY A 392 -0.80 -12.82 22.70
C GLY A 392 -0.57 -14.34 22.74
N ALA A 393 -1.52 -15.15 22.27
CA ALA A 393 -1.36 -16.58 22.08
C ALA A 393 -0.93 -16.90 20.63
N ASN A 394 -0.48 -18.12 20.40
CA ASN A 394 -0.20 -18.66 19.07
C ASN A 394 -1.13 -19.83 18.76
N THR A 395 -1.59 -19.91 17.52
CA THR A 395 -2.32 -21.05 16.99
C THR A 395 -1.40 -21.91 16.12
N GLY A 396 -1.53 -23.24 16.26
CA GLY A 396 -0.78 -24.20 15.44
C GLY A 396 -1.30 -24.22 14.00
N ILE A 397 -0.39 -24.29 13.04
CA ILE A 397 -0.70 -24.48 11.63
C ILE A 397 -0.11 -25.79 11.12
N ILE A 398 -0.75 -26.37 10.11
CA ILE A 398 -0.19 -27.54 9.41
C ILE A 398 1.15 -27.12 8.77
N PRO A 399 2.23 -27.93 8.91
CA PRO A 399 3.48 -27.64 8.22
C PRO A 399 3.28 -27.40 6.72
N ALA A 400 3.96 -26.40 6.18
CA ALA A 400 3.76 -25.93 4.80
C ALA A 400 3.83 -27.05 3.75
N ALA A 401 4.80 -27.95 3.85
CA ALA A 401 4.95 -29.08 2.93
C ALA A 401 3.76 -30.07 3.01
N GLN A 402 3.19 -30.30 4.20
CA GLN A 402 2.01 -31.16 4.36
C GLN A 402 0.76 -30.51 3.79
N ALA A 403 0.60 -29.19 4.02
CA ALA A 403 -0.51 -28.42 3.48
C ALA A 403 -0.47 -28.40 1.95
N LEU A 404 0.71 -28.17 1.36
CA LEU A 404 0.92 -28.18 -0.08
C LEU A 404 0.64 -29.56 -0.69
N ALA A 405 1.08 -30.66 -0.05
CA ALA A 405 0.81 -32.01 -0.50
C ALA A 405 -0.69 -32.38 -0.47
N ALA A 406 -1.47 -31.78 0.42
CA ALA A 406 -2.91 -32.01 0.56
C ALA A 406 -3.76 -31.06 -0.31
N ALA A 407 -3.19 -29.97 -0.80
CA ALA A 407 -3.91 -28.97 -1.59
C ALA A 407 -4.10 -29.41 -3.04
N PRO A 408 -5.27 -29.14 -3.64
CA PRO A 408 -5.37 -29.20 -5.08
C PRO A 408 -4.45 -28.14 -5.70
N TYR A 409 -3.91 -28.46 -6.86
CA TYR A 409 -3.07 -27.54 -7.62
C TYR A 409 -3.89 -26.32 -8.09
N THR A 410 -3.84 -25.21 -7.34
CA THR A 410 -4.63 -24.00 -7.62
C THR A 410 -3.80 -22.76 -7.36
N ASP A 411 -3.95 -21.75 -8.22
CA ASP A 411 -3.47 -20.40 -7.99
C ASP A 411 -4.07 -19.84 -6.68
N GLY A 412 -3.32 -18.98 -6.00
CA GLY A 412 -3.79 -18.32 -4.78
C GLY A 412 -3.72 -19.18 -3.51
N PHE A 413 -3.11 -20.39 -3.56
CA PHE A 413 -2.86 -21.16 -2.35
C PHE A 413 -1.78 -20.48 -1.49
N GLY A 414 -2.06 -20.32 -0.20
CA GLY A 414 -1.15 -19.65 0.73
C GLY A 414 -1.59 -19.75 2.19
N LEU A 415 -0.74 -19.23 3.07
CA LEU A 415 -1.08 -19.03 4.47
C LEU A 415 -1.85 -17.72 4.63
N TYR A 416 -3.05 -17.81 5.20
CA TYR A 416 -3.93 -16.66 5.41
C TYR A 416 -4.57 -16.71 6.79
N TYR A 417 -4.97 -15.53 7.26
CA TYR A 417 -6.02 -15.39 8.27
C TYR A 417 -7.37 -15.30 7.55
N ARG A 418 -8.30 -16.16 7.90
CA ARG A 418 -9.67 -16.12 7.40
C ARG A 418 -10.59 -15.61 8.50
N ALA A 419 -11.15 -14.43 8.29
CA ALA A 419 -12.15 -13.84 9.16
C ALA A 419 -13.52 -14.45 8.88
N ASP A 420 -14.20 -14.91 9.95
CA ASP A 420 -15.56 -15.46 9.92
C ASP A 420 -16.33 -14.91 11.14
N GLY A 421 -16.89 -13.73 10.96
CA GLY A 421 -17.45 -12.94 12.05
C GLY A 421 -16.36 -12.46 13.02
N GLU A 422 -16.54 -12.68 14.32
CA GLU A 422 -15.57 -12.25 15.34
C GLU A 422 -14.34 -13.17 15.43
N THR A 423 -14.37 -14.33 14.76
CA THR A 423 -13.30 -15.32 14.82
C THR A 423 -12.40 -15.21 13.59
N VAL A 424 -11.10 -15.31 13.82
CA VAL A 424 -10.09 -15.30 12.76
C VAL A 424 -9.28 -16.60 12.84
N HIS A 425 -9.34 -17.38 11.78
CA HIS A 425 -8.67 -18.68 11.69
C HIS A 425 -7.43 -18.61 10.81
N ALA A 426 -6.26 -18.88 11.38
CA ALA A 426 -5.04 -19.02 10.60
C ALA A 426 -4.99 -20.40 9.93
N GLY A 427 -4.61 -20.46 8.66
CA GLY A 427 -4.48 -21.73 7.94
C GLY A 427 -4.07 -21.55 6.48
N TRP A 428 -3.96 -22.67 5.81
CA TRP A 428 -3.67 -22.73 4.40
C TRP A 428 -4.97 -22.75 3.61
N TYR A 429 -5.18 -21.72 2.81
CA TYR A 429 -6.39 -21.54 2.03
C TYR A 429 -6.05 -21.26 0.56
N VAL A 430 -7.04 -21.43 -0.29
CA VAL A 430 -7.03 -20.95 -1.66
C VAL A 430 -7.81 -19.66 -1.71
N GLU A 431 -7.16 -18.59 -2.11
CA GLU A 431 -7.85 -17.33 -2.38
C GLU A 431 -8.72 -17.51 -3.64
N LYS A 432 -10.02 -17.32 -3.52
CA LYS A 432 -10.93 -17.32 -4.67
C LYS A 432 -10.85 -15.95 -5.34
N GLU A 433 -10.59 -15.95 -6.63
CA GLU A 433 -10.64 -14.73 -7.46
C GLU A 433 -12.02 -14.07 -7.47
#